data_26302ab0402c14107055aee7140b74d2
#
_entry.id   26302ab0402c14107055aee7140b74d2
#
_cell.length_a   1.000
_cell.length_b   1.000
_cell.length_c   1.000
_cell.angle_alpha   90.00
_cell.angle_beta   90.00
_cell.angle_gamma   90.00
#
_symmetry.space_group_name_H-M   'P 1'
#
loop_
_entity.id
_entity.type
_entity.pdbx_description
1 polymer ?
#
loop_
_entity_poly.entity_id
_entity_poly.type
_entity_poly.pdbx_seq_one_letter_code
_entity_poly.pdbx_strand_id
1 'polypeptide(L)'
;VKKSDREIMEILEAYDATGVPHSAAALCNADPKTVRRYAQARDLGRPVTGPVLRPKLLDPFLGKIEEWVDRSKGQVRADKVHERLVPMGFTGTERTTRRAVAAAKARWRAGHARTYRPWVTEPGLWLQWDWGKGPPVPGPDGTLRETLLFCAWLAWSRFRVVLPTWDRTLPTLIACLDATLRRAGGAPVYALTDNEKTVTVEHVAGVPVRHPEIVAVGRHYGMTVHTCVPYDPESKGGSESTVKIAKADLVPTEANLREAYGSFAELARACDGFCDTVNGRVHRETCAVPAQRLEIERTRLHRLPDAPHAAALGTTRVVNTDQTIRFGNVRYSTPPGLVGAEVWVRADGDELVVAADLAAVPVRPEWAGPGPLGLAEVARHALSTPGSPQIDLAHYPGHPQQPDGSPRPPRIKAATEAEAAFLAIGDGARAWLTEAAAAGATRVRAKMAEAVELAALAGTAAVDAALGTAALAGRFGDGDLLSITGYQAAGRADRPVTIADEAYSAQPGTSAWAGFGTVPGTAP
;
A
#
# COMPACT_ATOMS: atom_id res chain seq x y z
N VAL A 1 -54.58 6.19 51.56
CA VAL A 1 -53.19 5.77 51.45
C VAL A 1 -53.20 4.30 51.07
N LYS A 2 -52.40 3.85 50.04
CA LYS A 2 -52.27 2.45 49.64
C LYS A 2 -51.44 1.73 50.73
N LYS A 3 -52.02 0.68 51.35
CA LYS A 3 -51.30 -0.17 52.31
C LYS A 3 -50.15 -0.94 51.59
N SER A 4 -49.06 -1.14 52.30
CA SER A 4 -47.97 -2.01 51.86
C SER A 4 -48.37 -3.48 51.81
N ASP A 5 -47.68 -4.30 51.03
CA ASP A 5 -47.99 -5.74 50.95
C ASP A 5 -47.88 -6.42 52.32
N ARG A 6 -46.96 -5.97 53.19
CA ARG A 6 -46.84 -6.45 54.57
C ARG A 6 -48.05 -6.09 55.40
N GLU A 7 -48.52 -4.83 55.39
CA GLU A 7 -49.73 -4.42 56.10
C GLU A 7 -50.97 -5.12 55.58
N ILE A 8 -51.05 -5.45 54.29
CA ILE A 8 -52.17 -6.23 53.72
C ILE A 8 -52.17 -7.65 54.26
N MET A 9 -50.99 -8.29 54.36
CA MET A 9 -50.89 -9.63 54.94
C MET A 9 -51.24 -9.61 56.41
N GLU A 10 -50.76 -8.66 57.22
CA GLU A 10 -51.13 -8.48 58.64
C GLU A 10 -52.65 -8.29 58.83
N ILE A 11 -53.31 -7.53 57.95
CA ILE A 11 -54.77 -7.36 57.95
C ILE A 11 -55.48 -8.65 57.65
N LEU A 12 -55.01 -9.43 56.70
CA LEU A 12 -55.63 -10.74 56.35
C LEU A 12 -55.45 -11.79 57.47
N GLU A 13 -54.27 -11.87 58.06
CA GLU A 13 -53.96 -12.71 59.19
C GLU A 13 -54.86 -12.39 60.43
N ALA A 14 -54.97 -11.10 60.73
CA ALA A 14 -55.85 -10.63 61.80
C ALA A 14 -57.33 -10.94 61.50
N TYR A 15 -57.74 -10.86 60.23
CA TYR A 15 -59.10 -11.26 59.83
C TYR A 15 -59.34 -12.75 59.95
N ASP A 16 -58.35 -13.59 59.55
CA ASP A 16 -58.43 -15.02 59.69
C ASP A 16 -58.52 -15.47 61.19
N ALA A 17 -57.80 -14.79 62.06
CA ALA A 17 -57.81 -15.06 63.49
C ALA A 17 -59.13 -14.64 64.22
N THR A 18 -59.79 -13.61 63.73
CA THR A 18 -60.93 -12.99 64.40
C THR A 18 -62.29 -13.31 63.76
N GLY A 19 -62.27 -13.54 62.44
CA GLY A 19 -63.48 -13.74 61.63
C GLY A 19 -64.37 -12.48 61.50
N VAL A 20 -64.03 -11.41 62.20
CA VAL A 20 -64.84 -10.19 62.29
C VAL A 20 -64.02 -8.94 61.80
N PRO A 21 -64.52 -8.22 60.79
CA PRO A 21 -63.76 -7.09 60.23
C PRO A 21 -63.47 -5.98 61.23
N HIS A 22 -64.33 -5.76 62.19
CA HIS A 22 -64.10 -4.70 63.21
C HIS A 22 -62.98 -5.09 64.18
N SER A 23 -62.96 -6.33 64.61
CA SER A 23 -61.95 -6.86 65.53
C SER A 23 -60.56 -6.90 64.84
N ALA A 24 -60.51 -7.38 63.62
CA ALA A 24 -59.29 -7.36 62.82
C ALA A 24 -58.77 -5.93 62.56
N ALA A 25 -59.65 -4.99 62.29
CA ALA A 25 -59.33 -3.62 62.11
C ALA A 25 -58.73 -2.97 63.37
N ALA A 26 -59.21 -3.28 64.53
CA ALA A 26 -58.69 -2.85 65.82
C ALA A 26 -57.24 -3.39 66.06
N LEU A 27 -56.98 -4.67 65.70
CA LEU A 27 -55.66 -5.27 65.84
C LEU A 27 -54.61 -4.71 64.95
N CYS A 28 -54.98 -4.31 63.73
CA CYS A 28 -54.03 -3.85 62.70
C CYS A 28 -54.05 -2.31 62.49
N ASN A 29 -54.74 -1.60 63.37
CA ASN A 29 -54.93 -0.15 63.21
C ASN A 29 -55.37 0.26 61.77
N ALA A 30 -56.38 -0.44 61.28
CA ALA A 30 -56.94 -0.26 59.94
C ALA A 30 -58.44 0.09 60.01
N ASP A 31 -58.98 0.61 58.91
CA ASP A 31 -60.40 0.86 58.76
C ASP A 31 -61.12 -0.49 58.45
N PRO A 32 -62.25 -0.80 59.11
CA PRO A 32 -63.02 -2.06 58.89
C PRO A 32 -63.46 -2.23 57.42
N LYS A 33 -63.71 -1.17 56.70
CA LYS A 33 -64.02 -1.22 55.26
C LYS A 33 -62.80 -1.73 54.46
N THR A 34 -61.58 -1.33 54.88
CA THR A 34 -60.33 -1.76 54.29
C THR A 34 -60.09 -3.25 54.50
N VAL A 35 -60.34 -3.75 55.70
CA VAL A 35 -60.29 -5.21 56.03
C VAL A 35 -61.26 -5.99 55.15
N ARG A 36 -62.57 -5.60 55.11
CA ARG A 36 -63.57 -6.24 54.24
C ARG A 36 -63.11 -6.27 52.79
N ARG A 37 -62.59 -5.18 52.27
CA ARG A 37 -62.14 -5.06 50.88
C ARG A 37 -61.01 -6.06 50.54
N TYR A 38 -60.02 -6.21 51.41
CA TYR A 38 -58.93 -7.18 51.18
C TYR A 38 -59.37 -8.64 51.40
N ALA A 39 -60.18 -8.89 52.41
CA ALA A 39 -60.75 -10.22 52.64
C ALA A 39 -61.63 -10.68 51.44
N GLN A 40 -62.56 -9.83 51.02
CA GLN A 40 -63.40 -10.09 49.85
C GLN A 40 -62.61 -10.27 48.56
N ALA A 41 -61.55 -9.44 48.37
CA ALA A 41 -60.69 -9.57 47.19
C ALA A 41 -59.95 -10.93 47.20
N ARG A 42 -59.41 -11.37 48.31
CA ARG A 42 -58.78 -12.69 48.49
C ARG A 42 -59.76 -13.82 48.21
N ASP A 43 -60.96 -13.79 48.86
CA ASP A 43 -61.99 -14.83 48.72
C ASP A 43 -62.51 -14.93 47.26
N LEU A 44 -62.45 -13.87 46.50
CA LEU A 44 -62.72 -13.86 45.06
C LEU A 44 -61.49 -14.23 44.19
N GLY A 45 -60.40 -14.73 44.79
CA GLY A 45 -59.19 -15.12 44.09
C GLY A 45 -58.46 -13.96 43.41
N ARG A 46 -58.73 -12.69 43.81
CA ARG A 46 -58.05 -11.51 43.25
C ARG A 46 -56.73 -11.28 43.98
N PRO A 47 -55.64 -10.91 43.27
CA PRO A 47 -54.38 -10.61 43.91
C PRO A 47 -54.52 -9.38 44.83
N VAL A 48 -54.28 -9.56 46.12
CA VAL A 48 -54.39 -8.55 47.15
C VAL A 48 -53.07 -7.82 47.37
N THR A 49 -51.97 -8.44 47.03
CA THR A 49 -50.61 -7.93 47.12
C THR A 49 -49.98 -7.75 45.73
N GLY A 50 -48.91 -6.98 45.61
CA GLY A 50 -48.18 -6.73 44.37
C GLY A 50 -48.64 -5.53 43.55
N PRO A 51 -47.98 -5.22 42.48
CA PRO A 51 -48.29 -4.08 41.62
C PRO A 51 -49.62 -4.28 40.87
N VAL A 52 -50.49 -3.28 40.89
CA VAL A 52 -51.71 -3.30 40.06
C VAL A 52 -51.29 -3.15 38.60
N LEU A 53 -51.35 -4.21 37.84
CA LEU A 53 -51.11 -4.19 36.40
C LEU A 53 -52.29 -3.52 35.70
N ARG A 54 -52.10 -2.27 35.30
CA ARG A 54 -53.06 -1.56 34.45
C ARG A 54 -52.79 -1.90 32.98
N PRO A 55 -53.80 -2.26 32.20
CA PRO A 55 -53.66 -2.49 30.78
C PRO A 55 -53.00 -1.25 30.11
N LYS A 56 -51.95 -1.48 29.33
CA LYS A 56 -51.28 -0.42 28.58
C LYS A 56 -51.84 -0.39 27.16
N LEU A 57 -51.92 0.79 26.57
CA LEU A 57 -52.38 0.97 25.17
C LEU A 57 -51.64 0.08 24.17
N LEU A 58 -50.42 -0.34 24.54
CA LEU A 58 -49.57 -1.15 23.66
C LEU A 58 -49.76 -2.65 23.83
N ASP A 59 -50.39 -3.11 24.93
CA ASP A 59 -50.52 -4.53 25.23
C ASP A 59 -51.14 -5.37 24.09
N PRO A 60 -52.16 -4.90 23.35
CA PRO A 60 -52.73 -5.63 22.22
C PRO A 60 -51.73 -5.81 21.05
N PHE A 61 -50.70 -5.00 20.99
CA PHE A 61 -49.73 -4.95 19.88
C PHE A 61 -48.41 -5.65 20.21
N LEU A 62 -48.17 -6.07 21.46
CA LEU A 62 -46.91 -6.67 21.89
C LEU A 62 -46.54 -7.91 21.07
N GLY A 63 -47.51 -8.82 20.83
CA GLY A 63 -47.25 -10.00 20.02
C GLY A 63 -46.81 -9.70 18.60
N LYS A 64 -47.35 -8.59 18.02
CA LYS A 64 -46.95 -8.17 16.68
C LYS A 64 -45.56 -7.53 16.65
N ILE A 65 -45.20 -6.81 17.71
CA ILE A 65 -43.84 -6.27 17.87
C ILE A 65 -42.84 -7.41 18.03
N GLU A 66 -43.15 -8.43 18.81
CA GLU A 66 -42.30 -9.62 19.00
C GLU A 66 -42.10 -10.38 17.67
N GLU A 67 -43.18 -10.61 16.90
CA GLU A 67 -43.10 -11.21 15.57
C GLU A 67 -42.15 -10.43 14.63
N TRP A 68 -42.26 -9.10 14.60
CA TRP A 68 -41.39 -8.31 13.75
C TRP A 68 -39.93 -8.28 14.23
N VAL A 69 -39.71 -8.32 15.54
CA VAL A 69 -38.34 -8.43 16.11
C VAL A 69 -37.76 -9.79 15.76
N ASP A 70 -38.52 -10.87 15.84
CA ASP A 70 -38.07 -12.23 15.52
C ASP A 70 -37.76 -12.34 14.01
N ARG A 71 -38.68 -11.95 13.13
CA ARG A 71 -38.49 -11.96 11.66
C ARG A 71 -37.29 -11.16 11.21
N SER A 72 -37.01 -10.03 11.88
CA SER A 72 -35.88 -9.17 11.58
C SER A 72 -34.59 -9.60 12.29
N LYS A 73 -34.58 -10.70 13.01
CA LYS A 73 -33.45 -11.13 13.85
C LYS A 73 -32.96 -10.00 14.77
N GLY A 74 -33.89 -9.30 15.40
CA GLY A 74 -33.59 -8.20 16.31
C GLY A 74 -33.20 -6.87 15.65
N GLN A 75 -33.25 -6.74 14.33
CA GLN A 75 -32.77 -5.55 13.62
C GLN A 75 -33.84 -4.49 13.32
N VAL A 76 -35.14 -4.82 13.44
CA VAL A 76 -36.25 -3.91 13.08
C VAL A 76 -36.10 -2.55 13.81
N ARG A 77 -36.28 -1.45 13.08
CA ARG A 77 -36.22 -0.10 13.64
C ARG A 77 -37.54 0.26 14.33
N ALA A 78 -37.45 0.93 15.48
CA ALA A 78 -38.61 1.27 16.30
C ALA A 78 -39.52 2.32 15.64
N ASP A 79 -38.96 3.25 14.85
CA ASP A 79 -39.71 4.21 14.04
C ASP A 79 -40.57 3.48 12.99
N LYS A 80 -40.01 2.48 12.31
CA LYS A 80 -40.76 1.67 11.32
C LYS A 80 -41.84 0.78 11.96
N VAL A 81 -41.60 0.30 13.17
CA VAL A 81 -42.61 -0.38 13.96
C VAL A 81 -43.75 0.59 14.31
N HIS A 82 -43.43 1.80 14.75
CA HIS A 82 -44.43 2.82 15.09
C HIS A 82 -45.30 3.18 13.88
N GLU A 83 -44.68 3.49 12.72
CA GLU A 83 -45.37 3.76 11.46
C GLU A 83 -46.37 2.65 11.08
N ARG A 84 -46.06 1.38 11.38
CA ARG A 84 -46.95 0.25 11.10
C ARG A 84 -48.04 0.03 12.15
N LEU A 85 -47.79 0.43 13.40
CA LEU A 85 -48.78 0.29 14.48
C LEU A 85 -49.89 1.35 14.39
N VAL A 86 -49.59 2.56 13.93
CA VAL A 86 -50.57 3.64 13.78
C VAL A 86 -51.78 3.23 12.91
N PRO A 87 -51.63 2.69 11.70
CA PRO A 87 -52.77 2.25 10.90
C PRO A 87 -53.48 1.03 11.50
N MET A 88 -52.85 0.29 12.44
CA MET A 88 -53.47 -0.82 13.17
C MET A 88 -54.27 -0.35 14.39
N GLY A 89 -54.40 0.97 14.59
CA GLY A 89 -55.19 1.57 15.68
C GLY A 89 -54.41 1.94 16.94
N PHE A 90 -53.07 1.94 16.87
CA PHE A 90 -52.27 2.41 18.02
C PHE A 90 -52.21 3.94 18.07
N THR A 91 -52.72 4.50 19.18
CA THR A 91 -52.81 5.95 19.40
C THR A 91 -51.73 6.51 20.35
N GLY A 92 -50.77 5.63 20.75
CA GLY A 92 -49.70 6.01 21.67
C GLY A 92 -48.53 6.72 20.97
N THR A 93 -47.61 7.22 21.78
CA THR A 93 -46.42 7.95 21.29
C THR A 93 -45.33 7.02 20.77
N GLU A 94 -44.49 7.51 19.85
CA GLU A 94 -43.33 6.80 19.35
C GLU A 94 -42.37 6.38 20.48
N ARG A 95 -42.24 7.19 21.54
CA ARG A 95 -41.45 6.86 22.73
C ARG A 95 -41.92 5.58 23.41
N THR A 96 -43.25 5.36 23.45
CA THR A 96 -43.85 4.12 24.02
C THR A 96 -43.49 2.93 23.14
N THR A 97 -43.59 3.06 21.82
CA THR A 97 -43.19 2.02 20.86
C THR A 97 -41.68 1.71 20.97
N ARG A 98 -40.81 2.72 21.05
CA ARG A 98 -39.36 2.52 21.23
C ARG A 98 -39.02 1.70 22.47
N ARG A 99 -39.68 1.98 23.59
CA ARG A 99 -39.48 1.20 24.83
C ARG A 99 -39.92 -0.25 24.67
N ALA A 100 -41.05 -0.52 24.03
CA ALA A 100 -41.54 -1.88 23.80
C ALA A 100 -40.66 -2.65 22.83
N VAL A 101 -40.23 -2.02 21.73
CA VAL A 101 -39.28 -2.63 20.77
C VAL A 101 -37.94 -2.91 21.45
N ALA A 102 -37.44 -2.01 22.29
CA ALA A 102 -36.20 -2.23 23.05
C ALA A 102 -36.36 -3.42 24.02
N ALA A 103 -37.50 -3.53 24.73
CA ALA A 103 -37.78 -4.66 25.61
C ALA A 103 -37.93 -5.98 24.84
N ALA A 104 -38.61 -5.99 23.68
CA ALA A 104 -38.75 -7.17 22.84
C ALA A 104 -37.38 -7.59 22.26
N LYS A 105 -36.56 -6.66 21.80
CA LYS A 105 -35.17 -6.91 21.36
C LYS A 105 -34.31 -7.49 22.49
N ALA A 106 -34.46 -6.98 23.71
CA ALA A 106 -33.72 -7.50 24.88
C ALA A 106 -34.09 -8.96 25.14
N ARG A 107 -35.41 -9.28 25.14
CA ARG A 107 -35.90 -10.69 25.30
C ARG A 107 -35.40 -11.57 24.16
N TRP A 108 -35.49 -11.11 22.93
CA TRP A 108 -34.99 -11.84 21.76
C TRP A 108 -33.51 -12.15 21.89
N ARG A 109 -32.67 -11.15 22.24
CA ARG A 109 -31.22 -11.34 22.47
C ARG A 109 -30.96 -12.33 23.62
N ALA A 110 -31.69 -12.24 24.70
CA ALA A 110 -31.55 -13.19 25.84
C ALA A 110 -31.83 -14.63 25.40
N GLY A 111 -32.89 -14.86 24.59
CA GLY A 111 -33.23 -16.18 24.06
C GLY A 111 -32.32 -16.68 22.95
N HIS A 112 -31.58 -15.77 22.29
CA HIS A 112 -30.65 -16.08 21.20
C HIS A 112 -29.20 -15.82 21.59
N ALA A 113 -28.92 -15.54 22.87
CA ALA A 113 -27.56 -15.40 23.37
C ALA A 113 -26.84 -16.74 23.25
N ARG A 114 -25.89 -16.83 22.32
CA ARG A 114 -25.02 -17.99 22.23
C ARG A 114 -23.99 -17.89 23.35
N THR A 115 -23.89 -18.96 24.16
CA THR A 115 -22.72 -19.13 25.02
C THR A 115 -21.63 -19.76 24.18
N TYR A 116 -20.49 -19.07 24.07
CA TYR A 116 -19.33 -19.61 23.41
C TYR A 116 -18.21 -19.85 24.41
N ARG A 117 -17.43 -20.87 24.11
CA ARG A 117 -16.23 -21.17 24.87
C ARG A 117 -15.15 -20.13 24.54
N PRO A 118 -14.57 -19.45 25.54
CA PRO A 118 -13.43 -18.56 25.28
C PRO A 118 -12.33 -19.30 24.54
N TRP A 119 -11.81 -18.71 23.47
CA TRP A 119 -10.74 -19.32 22.71
C TRP A 119 -9.41 -19.13 23.45
N VAL A 120 -9.03 -20.17 24.20
CA VAL A 120 -7.75 -20.27 24.89
C VAL A 120 -6.80 -21.01 23.95
N THR A 121 -5.71 -20.38 23.57
CA THR A 121 -4.70 -20.93 22.67
C THR A 121 -3.35 -21.05 23.39
N GLU A 122 -2.53 -21.97 22.92
CA GLU A 122 -1.15 -22.13 23.34
C GLU A 122 -0.21 -21.25 22.50
N PRO A 123 1.01 -20.94 23.00
CA PRO A 123 1.98 -20.16 22.24
C PRO A 123 2.39 -20.89 20.97
N GLY A 124 2.52 -20.14 19.87
CA GLY A 124 2.96 -20.64 18.58
C GLY A 124 1.91 -21.37 17.75
N LEU A 125 0.64 -21.45 18.22
CA LEU A 125 -0.38 -22.19 17.47
C LEU A 125 -1.05 -21.37 16.37
N TRP A 126 -1.49 -20.15 16.63
CA TRP A 126 -2.39 -19.45 15.75
C TRP A 126 -1.98 -18.02 15.40
N LEU A 127 -1.94 -17.74 14.10
CA LEU A 127 -2.01 -16.40 13.52
C LEU A 127 -3.41 -16.20 12.94
N GLN A 128 -3.97 -15.02 13.11
CA GLN A 128 -5.19 -14.61 12.41
C GLN A 128 -4.92 -13.33 11.63
N TRP A 129 -5.57 -13.17 10.47
CA TRP A 129 -5.53 -11.90 9.74
C TRP A 129 -6.88 -11.55 9.16
N ASP A 130 -7.04 -10.26 8.90
CA ASP A 130 -8.21 -9.67 8.28
C ASP A 130 -7.86 -8.37 7.58
N TRP A 131 -8.74 -7.92 6.70
CA TRP A 131 -8.57 -6.69 5.96
C TRP A 131 -9.48 -5.58 6.49
N GLY A 132 -8.93 -4.40 6.72
CA GLY A 132 -9.65 -3.17 6.99
C GLY A 132 -9.58 -2.22 5.80
N LYS A 133 -10.61 -1.40 5.60
CA LYS A 133 -10.51 -0.24 4.71
C LYS A 133 -9.62 0.80 5.40
N GLY A 134 -8.54 1.21 4.74
CA GLY A 134 -7.62 2.25 5.17
C GLY A 134 -8.07 3.65 4.75
N PRO A 135 -7.31 4.68 5.09
CA PRO A 135 -7.55 6.05 4.64
C PRO A 135 -7.17 6.21 3.16
N PRO A 136 -7.82 7.14 2.43
CA PRO A 136 -7.32 7.53 1.13
C PRO A 136 -6.00 8.30 1.29
N VAL A 137 -5.04 8.04 0.39
CA VAL A 137 -3.76 8.77 0.32
C VAL A 137 -3.45 9.17 -1.12
N PRO A 138 -2.70 10.25 -1.36
CA PRO A 138 -2.29 10.63 -2.71
C PRO A 138 -1.49 9.52 -3.39
N GLY A 139 -1.86 9.20 -4.63
CA GLY A 139 -1.06 8.36 -5.51
C GLY A 139 0.00 9.17 -6.26
N PRO A 140 0.76 8.53 -7.18
CA PRO A 140 1.82 9.19 -7.95
C PRO A 140 1.37 10.40 -8.78
N ASP A 141 0.10 10.44 -9.15
CA ASP A 141 -0.55 11.54 -9.89
C ASP A 141 -1.20 12.60 -8.99
N GLY A 142 -1.02 12.47 -7.67
CA GLY A 142 -1.66 13.33 -6.67
C GLY A 142 -3.15 13.04 -6.45
N THR A 143 -3.76 12.12 -7.19
CA THR A 143 -5.15 11.71 -6.95
C THR A 143 -5.26 10.85 -5.70
N LEU A 144 -6.31 11.06 -4.91
CA LEU A 144 -6.55 10.25 -3.72
C LEU A 144 -6.95 8.83 -4.12
N ARG A 145 -6.20 7.85 -3.63
CA ARG A 145 -6.46 6.43 -3.82
C ARG A 145 -6.80 5.77 -2.49
N GLU A 146 -7.78 4.90 -2.53
CA GLU A 146 -8.16 4.08 -1.38
C GLU A 146 -7.04 3.10 -1.04
N THR A 147 -6.75 2.98 0.26
CA THR A 147 -5.82 1.97 0.78
C THR A 147 -6.57 0.91 1.57
N LEU A 148 -5.87 -0.17 1.85
CA LEU A 148 -6.33 -1.24 2.71
C LEU A 148 -5.32 -1.42 3.86
N LEU A 149 -5.81 -1.87 5.00
CA LEU A 149 -4.98 -2.24 6.15
C LEU A 149 -5.03 -3.76 6.28
N PHE A 150 -3.92 -4.42 6.03
CA PHE A 150 -3.73 -5.80 6.42
C PHE A 150 -3.48 -5.85 7.93
N CYS A 151 -4.33 -6.54 8.66
CA CYS A 151 -4.28 -6.61 10.12
C CYS A 151 -4.06 -8.05 10.56
N ALA A 152 -2.92 -8.36 11.10
CA ALA A 152 -2.56 -9.67 11.60
C ALA A 152 -2.40 -9.67 13.13
N TRP A 153 -2.63 -10.82 13.74
CA TRP A 153 -2.66 -10.97 15.19
C TRP A 153 -2.27 -12.39 15.60
N LEU A 154 -1.24 -12.51 16.45
CA LEU A 154 -0.88 -13.76 17.10
C LEU A 154 -1.80 -14.01 18.31
N ALA A 155 -2.48 -15.13 18.31
CA ALA A 155 -3.59 -15.37 19.22
C ALA A 155 -3.17 -15.51 20.68
N TRP A 156 -1.97 -16.00 20.98
CA TRP A 156 -1.49 -16.17 22.35
C TRP A 156 -0.82 -14.91 22.90
N SER A 157 0.16 -14.35 22.19
CA SER A 157 0.86 -13.14 22.66
C SER A 157 0.02 -11.89 22.55
N ARG A 158 -1.02 -11.90 21.72
CA ARG A 158 -1.81 -10.72 21.35
C ARG A 158 -0.99 -9.72 20.52
N PHE A 159 0.16 -10.15 20.00
CA PHE A 159 1.01 -9.31 19.16
C PHE A 159 0.31 -9.01 17.84
N ARG A 160 0.32 -7.74 17.45
CA ARG A 160 -0.36 -7.22 16.26
C ARG A 160 0.61 -6.66 15.24
N VAL A 161 0.31 -6.89 13.98
CA VAL A 161 0.99 -6.27 12.84
C VAL A 161 -0.07 -5.66 11.94
N VAL A 162 0.10 -4.40 11.58
CA VAL A 162 -0.77 -3.69 10.64
C VAL A 162 0.09 -3.13 9.53
N LEU A 163 -0.25 -3.47 8.29
CA LEU A 163 0.49 -3.05 7.10
C LEU A 163 -0.49 -2.36 6.13
N PRO A 164 -0.18 -1.17 5.63
CA PRO A 164 -0.96 -0.55 4.58
C PRO A 164 -0.66 -1.19 3.23
N THR A 165 -1.65 -1.29 2.36
CA THR A 165 -1.50 -1.80 1.00
C THR A 165 -2.39 -1.05 0.03
N TRP A 166 -2.05 -1.06 -1.26
CA TRP A 166 -2.89 -0.50 -2.32
C TRP A 166 -3.98 -1.47 -2.79
N ASP A 167 -3.79 -2.76 -2.61
CA ASP A 167 -4.69 -3.81 -3.03
C ASP A 167 -4.64 -5.02 -2.08
N ARG A 168 -5.45 -6.02 -2.36
CA ARG A 168 -5.48 -7.32 -1.65
C ARG A 168 -5.32 -8.48 -2.62
N THR A 169 -4.46 -8.32 -3.61
CA THR A 169 -4.14 -9.41 -4.54
C THR A 169 -3.41 -10.53 -3.82
N LEU A 170 -3.36 -11.70 -4.43
CA LEU A 170 -2.67 -12.83 -3.83
C LEU A 170 -1.19 -12.56 -3.55
N PRO A 171 -0.40 -11.96 -4.45
CA PRO A 171 0.98 -11.57 -4.14
C PRO A 171 1.09 -10.58 -2.98
N THR A 172 0.21 -9.58 -2.90
CA THR A 172 0.18 -8.62 -1.80
C THR A 172 -0.13 -9.31 -0.46
N LEU A 173 -1.11 -10.22 -0.43
CA LEU A 173 -1.41 -11.03 0.75
C LEU A 173 -0.18 -11.81 1.22
N ILE A 174 0.50 -12.50 0.29
CA ILE A 174 1.67 -13.33 0.62
C ILE A 174 2.83 -12.48 1.11
N ALA A 175 3.06 -11.31 0.51
CA ALA A 175 4.06 -10.34 0.98
C ALA A 175 3.74 -9.83 2.40
N CYS A 176 2.49 -9.53 2.69
CA CYS A 176 2.04 -9.13 4.03
C CYS A 176 2.21 -10.26 5.05
N LEU A 177 1.94 -11.50 4.66
CA LEU A 177 2.18 -12.67 5.51
C LEU A 177 3.67 -12.83 5.80
N ASP A 178 4.55 -12.78 4.78
CA ASP A 178 6.01 -12.87 4.97
C ASP A 178 6.51 -11.77 5.92
N ALA A 179 6.13 -10.51 5.69
CA ALA A 179 6.51 -9.40 6.54
C ALA A 179 6.02 -9.58 7.98
N THR A 180 4.81 -10.11 8.17
CA THR A 180 4.25 -10.41 9.49
C THR A 180 5.02 -11.51 10.20
N LEU A 181 5.31 -12.60 9.52
CA LEU A 181 6.05 -13.74 10.08
C LEU A 181 7.48 -13.33 10.45
N ARG A 182 8.14 -12.51 9.63
CA ARG A 182 9.49 -11.97 9.94
C ARG A 182 9.45 -11.02 11.14
N ARG A 183 8.43 -10.16 11.27
CA ARG A 183 8.25 -9.32 12.47
C ARG A 183 7.98 -10.16 13.73
N ALA A 184 7.22 -11.23 13.59
CA ALA A 184 6.98 -12.18 14.68
C ALA A 184 8.22 -12.99 15.04
N GLY A 185 9.16 -13.19 14.11
CA GLY A 185 10.37 -13.98 14.27
C GLY A 185 10.17 -15.47 14.05
N GLY A 186 9.07 -15.87 13.37
CA GLY A 186 8.78 -17.27 13.05
C GLY A 186 7.35 -17.48 12.57
N ALA A 187 7.01 -18.69 12.15
CA ALA A 187 5.69 -19.07 11.67
C ALA A 187 4.95 -19.93 12.73
N PRO A 188 3.67 -19.67 13.01
CA PRO A 188 2.83 -20.51 13.84
C PRO A 188 2.41 -21.78 13.10
N VAL A 189 1.86 -22.75 13.81
CA VAL A 189 1.37 -24.01 13.21
C VAL A 189 0.18 -23.75 12.28
N TYR A 190 -0.70 -22.85 12.67
CA TYR A 190 -1.94 -22.56 11.96
C TYR A 190 -2.08 -21.06 11.67
N ALA A 191 -2.68 -20.78 10.53
CA ALA A 191 -3.09 -19.42 10.15
C ALA A 191 -4.58 -19.43 9.79
N LEU A 192 -5.35 -18.46 10.30
CA LEU A 192 -6.80 -18.38 10.15
C LEU A 192 -7.24 -17.07 9.53
N THR A 193 -8.09 -17.14 8.51
CA THR A 193 -8.69 -15.98 7.85
C THR A 193 -10.14 -16.23 7.45
N ASP A 194 -10.79 -15.22 6.86
CA ASP A 194 -12.08 -15.39 6.21
C ASP A 194 -12.00 -16.21 4.91
N ASN A 195 -13.15 -16.59 4.39
CA ASN A 195 -13.29 -17.23 3.09
C ASN A 195 -13.13 -16.20 1.94
N GLU A 196 -12.04 -15.44 1.94
CA GLU A 196 -11.73 -14.53 0.84
C GLU A 196 -11.29 -15.29 -0.42
N LYS A 197 -11.56 -14.72 -1.60
CA LYS A 197 -11.27 -15.36 -2.90
C LYS A 197 -9.78 -15.65 -3.13
N THR A 198 -8.91 -14.90 -2.50
CA THR A 198 -7.44 -15.11 -2.54
C THR A 198 -7.00 -16.37 -1.80
N VAL A 199 -7.81 -16.85 -0.84
CA VAL A 199 -7.51 -18.03 -0.01
C VAL A 199 -8.39 -19.23 -0.38
N THR A 200 -9.68 -18.99 -0.69
CA THR A 200 -10.66 -20.04 -1.02
C THR A 200 -11.18 -19.84 -2.43
N VAL A 201 -10.95 -20.84 -3.29
CA VAL A 201 -11.40 -20.80 -4.70
C VAL A 201 -12.89 -21.08 -4.80
N GLU A 202 -13.36 -22.11 -4.11
CA GLU A 202 -14.75 -22.57 -4.13
C GLU A 202 -15.13 -23.32 -2.86
N HIS A 203 -16.40 -23.69 -2.72
CA HIS A 203 -16.88 -24.60 -1.68
C HIS A 203 -17.53 -25.81 -2.33
N VAL A 204 -17.03 -27.00 -2.01
CA VAL A 204 -17.60 -28.27 -2.45
C VAL A 204 -18.23 -28.98 -1.24
N ALA A 205 -19.52 -29.23 -1.28
CA ALA A 205 -20.28 -29.80 -0.17
C ALA A 205 -20.09 -29.06 1.17
N GLY A 206 -19.93 -27.72 1.11
CA GLY A 206 -19.66 -26.90 2.29
C GLY A 206 -18.20 -26.87 2.77
N VAL A 207 -17.31 -27.64 2.13
CA VAL A 207 -15.88 -27.66 2.46
C VAL A 207 -15.15 -26.64 1.57
N PRO A 208 -14.39 -25.69 2.16
CA PRO A 208 -13.66 -24.71 1.39
C PRO A 208 -12.45 -25.34 0.68
N VAL A 209 -12.39 -25.18 -0.63
CA VAL A 209 -11.25 -25.56 -1.47
C VAL A 209 -10.23 -24.43 -1.48
N ARG A 210 -9.04 -24.69 -0.98
CA ARG A 210 -7.97 -23.69 -0.89
C ARG A 210 -7.35 -23.37 -2.24
N HIS A 211 -6.94 -22.11 -2.41
CA HIS A 211 -6.12 -21.74 -3.57
C HIS A 211 -4.80 -22.53 -3.52
N PRO A 212 -4.37 -23.19 -4.62
CA PRO A 212 -3.15 -24.01 -4.64
C PRO A 212 -1.90 -23.26 -4.16
N GLU A 213 -1.77 -21.99 -4.53
CA GLU A 213 -0.66 -21.14 -4.11
C GLU A 213 -0.63 -20.92 -2.60
N ILE A 214 -1.79 -20.73 -1.96
CA ILE A 214 -1.87 -20.59 -0.49
C ILE A 214 -1.44 -21.89 0.21
N VAL A 215 -1.71 -23.05 -0.38
CA VAL A 215 -1.22 -24.32 0.15
C VAL A 215 0.30 -24.42 0.01
N ALA A 216 0.85 -23.96 -1.13
CA ALA A 216 2.30 -23.91 -1.35
C ALA A 216 2.99 -22.95 -0.37
N VAL A 217 2.41 -21.77 -0.16
CA VAL A 217 2.86 -20.77 0.84
C VAL A 217 2.84 -21.36 2.26
N GLY A 218 1.75 -22.05 2.62
CA GLY A 218 1.65 -22.73 3.92
C GLY A 218 2.78 -23.74 4.12
N ARG A 219 3.06 -24.56 3.12
CA ARG A 219 4.16 -25.53 3.14
C ARG A 219 5.54 -24.86 3.24
N HIS A 220 5.74 -23.75 2.50
CA HIS A 220 7.00 -23.00 2.52
C HIS A 220 7.34 -22.48 3.92
N TYR A 221 6.35 -21.95 4.65
CA TYR A 221 6.55 -21.43 6.01
C TYR A 221 6.31 -22.47 7.12
N GLY A 222 5.95 -23.70 6.79
CA GLY A 222 5.67 -24.76 7.76
C GLY A 222 4.36 -24.54 8.54
N MET A 223 3.37 -23.87 7.96
CA MET A 223 2.07 -23.60 8.58
C MET A 223 0.90 -24.10 7.74
N THR A 224 -0.23 -24.38 8.37
CA THR A 224 -1.48 -24.74 7.69
C THR A 224 -2.46 -23.58 7.70
N VAL A 225 -2.91 -23.17 6.51
CA VAL A 225 -3.89 -22.09 6.38
C VAL A 225 -5.31 -22.65 6.46
N HIS A 226 -6.08 -22.13 7.40
CA HIS A 226 -7.50 -22.42 7.61
C HIS A 226 -8.35 -21.19 7.28
N THR A 227 -9.60 -21.43 6.91
CA THR A 227 -10.62 -20.38 6.83
C THR A 227 -11.72 -20.66 7.83
N CYS A 228 -12.35 -19.59 8.31
CA CYS A 228 -13.47 -19.69 9.23
C CYS A 228 -14.63 -20.51 8.62
N VAL A 229 -15.32 -21.26 9.45
CA VAL A 229 -16.57 -21.89 9.04
C VAL A 229 -17.56 -20.79 8.65
N PRO A 230 -18.25 -20.88 7.49
CA PRO A 230 -19.26 -19.91 7.13
C PRO A 230 -20.28 -19.70 8.24
N TYR A 231 -20.55 -18.43 8.56
CA TYR A 231 -21.47 -18.02 9.64
C TYR A 231 -21.03 -18.32 11.08
N ASP A 232 -19.75 -18.63 11.33
CA ASP A 232 -19.20 -18.72 12.68
C ASP A 232 -18.36 -17.48 13.03
N PRO A 233 -18.96 -16.45 13.65
CA PRO A 233 -18.24 -15.22 14.03
C PRO A 233 -17.32 -15.43 15.24
N GLU A 234 -17.40 -16.58 15.92
CA GLU A 234 -16.72 -16.79 17.20
C GLU A 234 -15.23 -17.08 17.03
N SER A 235 -14.85 -17.67 15.90
CA SER A 235 -13.46 -18.05 15.64
C SER A 235 -12.54 -16.86 15.27
N LYS A 236 -13.10 -15.65 15.01
CA LYS A 236 -12.37 -14.52 14.43
C LYS A 236 -12.28 -13.24 15.27
N GLY A 237 -12.78 -13.25 16.49
CA GLY A 237 -12.90 -12.05 17.34
C GLY A 237 -11.60 -11.24 17.55
N GLY A 238 -10.42 -11.86 17.42
CA GLY A 238 -9.12 -11.20 17.60
C GLY A 238 -8.71 -10.33 16.41
N SER A 239 -8.82 -10.84 15.18
CA SER A 239 -8.48 -10.07 13.97
C SER A 239 -9.49 -8.95 13.72
N GLU A 240 -10.79 -9.19 13.92
CA GLU A 240 -11.82 -8.15 13.84
C GLU A 240 -11.57 -7.02 14.85
N SER A 241 -11.20 -7.37 16.07
CA SER A 241 -10.81 -6.40 17.09
C SER A 241 -9.60 -5.58 16.65
N THR A 242 -8.60 -6.23 16.03
CA THR A 242 -7.40 -5.55 15.52
C THR A 242 -7.76 -4.58 14.39
N VAL A 243 -8.60 -4.98 13.42
CA VAL A 243 -9.11 -4.09 12.38
C VAL A 243 -9.86 -2.89 12.97
N LYS A 244 -10.72 -3.14 13.95
CA LYS A 244 -11.49 -2.07 14.60
C LYS A 244 -10.59 -1.04 15.28
N ILE A 245 -9.59 -1.48 16.03
CA ILE A 245 -8.66 -0.59 16.75
C ILE A 245 -7.77 0.14 15.73
N ALA A 246 -7.22 -0.57 14.75
CA ALA A 246 -6.40 0.03 13.69
C ALA A 246 -7.17 1.12 12.93
N LYS A 247 -8.42 0.87 12.55
CA LYS A 247 -9.26 1.88 11.90
C LYS A 247 -9.55 3.08 12.79
N ALA A 248 -9.81 2.84 14.07
CA ALA A 248 -10.09 3.94 15.01
C ALA A 248 -8.89 4.87 15.20
N ASP A 249 -7.68 4.33 15.13
CA ASP A 249 -6.45 5.11 15.37
C ASP A 249 -5.79 5.62 14.08
N LEU A 250 -5.92 4.90 12.95
CA LEU A 250 -5.19 5.19 11.71
C LEU A 250 -6.04 5.88 10.64
N VAL A 251 -7.37 5.66 10.62
CA VAL A 251 -8.22 6.33 9.63
C VAL A 251 -8.62 7.70 10.19
N PRO A 252 -8.32 8.81 9.51
CA PRO A 252 -8.68 10.16 9.94
C PRO A 252 -10.19 10.31 10.19
N THR A 253 -10.54 10.77 11.37
CA THR A 253 -11.92 11.06 11.79
C THR A 253 -11.94 12.19 12.82
N GLU A 254 -13.07 12.87 12.97
CA GLU A 254 -13.27 13.85 14.03
C GLU A 254 -13.04 13.28 15.45
N ALA A 255 -13.18 11.95 15.61
CA ALA A 255 -13.04 11.31 16.92
C ALA A 255 -11.57 11.09 17.33
N ASN A 256 -10.65 10.94 16.39
CA ASN A 256 -9.23 10.70 16.67
C ASN A 256 -8.34 11.92 16.35
N LEU A 257 -8.93 13.00 15.81
CA LEU A 257 -8.25 14.27 15.46
C LEU A 257 -7.01 14.07 14.58
N ARG A 258 -6.97 12.99 13.80
CA ARG A 258 -5.87 12.70 12.90
C ARG A 258 -6.05 13.46 11.59
N GLU A 259 -5.00 14.07 11.12
CA GLU A 259 -4.96 14.70 9.81
C GLU A 259 -4.85 13.66 8.68
N ALA A 260 -5.21 14.08 7.46
CA ALA A 260 -5.04 13.25 6.27
C ALA A 260 -3.54 13.03 6.00
N TYR A 261 -3.20 11.86 5.50
CA TYR A 261 -1.82 11.51 5.15
C TYR A 261 -1.42 12.15 3.81
N GLY A 262 -0.24 12.72 3.76
CA GLY A 262 0.32 13.31 2.56
C GLY A 262 0.98 12.30 1.61
N SER A 263 1.24 11.05 2.06
CA SER A 263 1.84 9.98 1.25
C SER A 263 1.58 8.60 1.82
N PHE A 264 1.77 7.57 1.01
CA PHE A 264 1.71 6.18 1.47
C PHE A 264 2.81 5.88 2.50
N ALA A 265 4.01 6.43 2.32
CA ALA A 265 5.10 6.28 3.28
C ALA A 265 4.78 6.86 4.66
N GLU A 266 4.01 7.95 4.72
CA GLU A 266 3.52 8.51 5.97
C GLU A 266 2.52 7.58 6.66
N LEU A 267 1.57 7.01 5.91
CA LEU A 267 0.65 6.00 6.42
C LEU A 267 1.40 4.76 6.92
N ALA A 268 2.42 4.29 6.18
CA ALA A 268 3.23 3.14 6.60
C ALA A 268 3.93 3.39 7.94
N ARG A 269 4.56 4.55 8.11
CA ARG A 269 5.17 4.96 9.40
C ARG A 269 4.14 5.06 10.52
N ALA A 270 2.95 5.55 10.23
CA ALA A 270 1.86 5.61 11.21
C ALA A 270 1.41 4.21 11.62
N CYS A 271 1.34 3.25 10.70
CA CYS A 271 1.03 1.85 10.99
C CYS A 271 2.11 1.21 11.87
N ASP A 272 3.40 1.48 11.60
CA ASP A 272 4.50 1.01 12.44
C ASP A 272 4.40 1.58 13.86
N GLY A 273 4.23 2.89 14.00
CA GLY A 273 4.05 3.54 15.31
C GLY A 273 2.81 3.05 16.07
N PHE A 274 1.72 2.75 15.35
CA PHE A 274 0.55 2.08 15.94
C PHE A 274 0.92 0.69 16.47
N CYS A 275 1.61 -0.13 15.68
CA CYS A 275 2.05 -1.46 16.11
C CYS A 275 2.93 -1.39 17.36
N ASP A 276 3.90 -0.48 17.40
CA ASP A 276 4.77 -0.28 18.55
C ASP A 276 3.97 0.11 19.80
N THR A 277 3.02 1.03 19.63
CA THR A 277 2.16 1.50 20.71
C THR A 277 1.29 0.39 21.27
N VAL A 278 0.57 -0.37 20.42
CA VAL A 278 -0.37 -1.40 20.91
C VAL A 278 0.34 -2.64 21.43
N ASN A 279 1.51 -2.97 20.89
CA ASN A 279 2.33 -4.08 21.36
C ASN A 279 3.15 -3.76 22.60
N GLY A 280 3.42 -2.48 22.87
CA GLY A 280 4.12 -1.99 24.06
C GLY A 280 3.22 -1.75 25.28
N ARG A 281 1.89 -1.72 25.12
CA ARG A 281 0.94 -1.51 26.23
C ARG A 281 0.53 -2.83 26.88
N VAL A 282 0.21 -2.78 28.17
CA VAL A 282 -0.40 -3.92 28.88
C VAL A 282 -1.75 -4.24 28.24
N HIS A 283 -1.90 -5.47 27.75
CA HIS A 283 -3.14 -5.94 27.15
C HIS A 283 -4.14 -6.31 28.27
N ARG A 284 -5.37 -5.78 28.17
CA ARG A 284 -6.39 -5.89 29.23
C ARG A 284 -6.71 -7.33 29.65
N GLU A 285 -6.82 -8.23 28.69
CA GLU A 285 -7.21 -9.62 28.95
C GLU A 285 -6.05 -10.47 29.50
N THR A 286 -4.83 -10.25 28.98
CA THR A 286 -3.66 -11.04 29.39
C THR A 286 -2.90 -10.42 30.56
N CYS A 287 -3.22 -9.18 30.93
CA CYS A 287 -2.51 -8.40 31.94
C CYS A 287 -0.98 -8.35 31.72
N ALA A 288 -0.55 -8.47 30.47
CA ALA A 288 0.87 -8.50 30.08
C ALA A 288 1.08 -7.72 28.79
N VAL A 289 2.32 -7.32 28.54
CA VAL A 289 2.73 -6.60 27.33
C VAL A 289 2.89 -7.59 26.17
N PRO A 290 2.17 -7.41 25.03
CA PRO A 290 2.23 -8.31 23.88
C PRO A 290 3.65 -8.57 23.36
N ALA A 291 4.50 -7.54 23.27
CA ALA A 291 5.88 -7.68 22.84
C ALA A 291 6.69 -8.60 23.76
N GLN A 292 6.50 -8.52 25.08
CA GLN A 292 7.16 -9.41 26.04
C GLN A 292 6.64 -10.84 25.93
N ARG A 293 5.35 -11.01 25.70
CA ARG A 293 4.78 -12.33 25.46
C ARG A 293 5.29 -12.94 24.16
N LEU A 294 5.51 -12.13 23.14
CA LEU A 294 6.06 -12.59 21.87
C LEU A 294 7.43 -13.26 22.05
N GLU A 295 8.29 -12.78 22.94
CA GLU A 295 9.58 -13.41 23.20
C GLU A 295 9.42 -14.87 23.69
N ILE A 296 8.40 -15.14 24.50
CA ILE A 296 8.07 -16.50 24.91
C ILE A 296 7.51 -17.30 23.72
N GLU A 297 6.60 -16.70 22.95
CA GLU A 297 5.95 -17.35 21.81
C GLU A 297 6.96 -17.72 20.70
N ARG A 298 8.00 -16.89 20.47
CA ARG A 298 9.09 -17.16 19.50
C ARG A 298 9.76 -18.51 19.70
N THR A 299 9.86 -19.00 20.93
CA THR A 299 10.46 -20.31 21.22
C THR A 299 9.62 -21.48 20.68
N ARG A 300 8.37 -21.23 20.29
CA ARG A 300 7.40 -22.21 19.77
C ARG A 300 7.04 -22.00 18.30
N LEU A 301 7.51 -20.91 17.69
CA LEU A 301 7.32 -20.64 16.26
C LEU A 301 8.30 -21.47 15.43
N HIS A 302 7.87 -21.88 14.24
CA HIS A 302 8.74 -22.52 13.27
C HIS A 302 9.75 -21.52 12.71
N ARG A 303 10.98 -21.98 12.47
CA ARG A 303 11.99 -21.16 11.80
C ARG A 303 11.55 -20.83 10.38
N LEU A 304 11.70 -19.56 9.99
CA LEU A 304 11.40 -19.11 8.64
C LEU A 304 12.50 -19.50 7.66
N PRO A 305 12.15 -19.79 6.41
CA PRO A 305 13.11 -19.83 5.31
C PRO A 305 13.79 -18.45 5.15
N ASP A 306 15.04 -18.46 4.71
CA ASP A 306 15.81 -17.22 4.49
C ASP A 306 15.17 -16.38 3.38
N ALA A 307 14.72 -17.02 2.29
CA ALA A 307 13.99 -16.36 1.21
C ALA A 307 12.47 -16.38 1.43
N PRO A 308 11.74 -15.33 1.02
CA PRO A 308 10.29 -15.34 0.96
C PRO A 308 9.81 -16.35 -0.11
N HIS A 309 8.55 -16.77 -0.01
CA HIS A 309 7.91 -17.52 -1.09
C HIS A 309 7.89 -16.69 -2.39
N ALA A 310 8.17 -17.30 -3.56
CA ALA A 310 8.29 -16.57 -4.83
C ALA A 310 7.06 -15.69 -5.14
N ALA A 311 5.86 -16.15 -4.81
CA ALA A 311 4.64 -15.35 -4.99
C ALA A 311 4.60 -14.05 -4.16
N ALA A 312 5.39 -13.94 -3.08
CA ALA A 312 5.54 -12.68 -2.34
C ALA A 312 6.31 -11.61 -3.13
N LEU A 313 7.07 -12.02 -4.13
CA LEU A 313 7.86 -11.11 -4.98
C LEU A 313 6.97 -10.37 -5.99
N GLY A 314 5.73 -10.80 -6.19
CA GLY A 314 4.79 -10.14 -7.07
C GLY A 314 4.30 -11.00 -8.24
N THR A 315 3.83 -10.35 -9.29
CA THR A 315 3.40 -10.99 -10.54
C THR A 315 4.57 -11.11 -11.50
N THR A 316 4.61 -12.22 -12.26
CA THR A 316 5.66 -12.43 -13.25
C THR A 316 5.49 -11.54 -14.48
N ARG A 317 6.60 -11.08 -15.03
CA ARG A 317 6.70 -10.33 -16.29
C ARG A 317 7.95 -10.78 -17.04
N VAL A 318 7.88 -10.78 -18.36
CA VAL A 318 9.05 -10.98 -19.22
C VAL A 318 9.64 -9.63 -19.56
N VAL A 319 10.96 -9.49 -19.42
CA VAL A 319 11.68 -8.26 -19.79
C VAL A 319 11.73 -8.14 -21.31
N ASN A 320 11.26 -7.01 -21.84
CA ASN A 320 11.24 -6.72 -23.28
C ASN A 320 12.65 -6.46 -23.82
N THR A 321 12.77 -6.45 -25.15
CA THR A 321 14.03 -6.16 -25.87
C THR A 321 14.59 -4.76 -25.64
N ASP A 322 13.74 -3.82 -25.19
CA ASP A 322 14.12 -2.47 -24.78
C ASP A 322 14.53 -2.36 -23.31
N GLN A 323 14.80 -3.53 -22.67
CA GLN A 323 15.15 -3.62 -21.24
C GLN A 323 14.09 -3.01 -20.33
N THR A 324 12.80 -3.11 -20.69
CA THR A 324 11.71 -2.62 -19.87
C THR A 324 10.69 -3.72 -19.55
N ILE A 325 9.99 -3.54 -18.45
CA ILE A 325 8.77 -4.27 -18.12
C ILE A 325 7.59 -3.31 -18.09
N ARG A 326 6.36 -3.84 -18.18
CA ARG A 326 5.13 -3.07 -18.03
C ARG A 326 4.40 -3.43 -16.75
N PHE A 327 4.06 -2.40 -15.97
CA PHE A 327 3.23 -2.52 -14.80
C PHE A 327 2.28 -1.31 -14.74
N GLY A 328 0.96 -1.53 -14.55
CA GLY A 328 -0.03 -0.45 -14.53
C GLY A 328 -0.03 0.45 -15.79
N ASN A 329 0.24 -0.13 -16.98
CA ASN A 329 0.42 0.59 -18.26
C ASN A 329 1.61 1.57 -18.31
N VAL A 330 2.52 1.49 -17.36
CA VAL A 330 3.79 2.24 -17.33
C VAL A 330 4.94 1.31 -17.69
N ARG A 331 5.96 1.84 -18.36
CA ARG A 331 7.23 1.14 -18.62
C ARG A 331 8.23 1.49 -17.54
N TYR A 332 8.92 0.47 -17.04
CA TYR A 332 9.98 0.59 -16.05
C TYR A 332 11.21 -0.14 -16.58
N SER A 333 12.36 0.52 -16.54
CA SER A 333 13.60 -0.08 -17.03
C SER A 333 14.11 -1.15 -16.06
N THR A 334 14.82 -2.11 -16.61
CA THR A 334 15.54 -3.14 -15.85
C THR A 334 17.02 -3.09 -16.20
N PRO A 335 17.88 -3.53 -15.29
CA PRO A 335 19.31 -3.58 -15.54
C PRO A 335 19.69 -4.49 -16.74
N PRO A 336 20.89 -4.29 -17.32
CA PRO A 336 21.34 -5.09 -18.44
C PRO A 336 21.49 -6.57 -18.10
N GLY A 337 21.29 -7.43 -19.10
CA GLY A 337 21.41 -8.88 -18.95
C GLY A 337 20.10 -9.59 -18.57
N LEU A 338 19.00 -8.88 -18.40
CA LEU A 338 17.69 -9.45 -18.06
C LEU A 338 16.74 -9.55 -19.26
N VAL A 339 17.12 -9.11 -20.46
CA VAL A 339 16.26 -9.19 -21.65
C VAL A 339 15.81 -10.62 -21.91
N GLY A 340 14.50 -10.83 -22.02
CA GLY A 340 13.90 -12.16 -22.21
C GLY A 340 13.75 -12.98 -20.93
N ALA A 341 14.32 -12.54 -19.80
CA ALA A 341 14.14 -13.22 -18.52
C ALA A 341 12.76 -12.94 -17.92
N GLU A 342 12.27 -13.91 -17.16
CA GLU A 342 11.10 -13.74 -16.31
C GLU A 342 11.51 -13.11 -14.98
N VAL A 343 10.82 -12.03 -14.58
CA VAL A 343 11.05 -11.28 -13.36
C VAL A 343 9.74 -11.12 -12.59
N TRP A 344 9.83 -10.99 -11.27
CA TRP A 344 8.69 -10.68 -10.41
C TRP A 344 8.59 -9.18 -10.18
N VAL A 345 7.35 -8.68 -10.18
CA VAL A 345 7.07 -7.26 -10.07
C VAL A 345 5.94 -7.02 -9.09
N ARG A 346 6.15 -6.15 -8.12
CA ARG A 346 5.11 -5.73 -7.16
C ARG A 346 5.21 -4.24 -6.85
N ALA A 347 4.07 -3.66 -6.50
CA ALA A 347 4.06 -2.36 -5.85
C ALA A 347 4.36 -2.53 -4.36
N ASP A 348 5.28 -1.74 -3.83
CA ASP A 348 5.69 -1.70 -2.43
C ASP A 348 5.62 -0.24 -1.96
N GLY A 349 4.49 0.15 -1.40
CA GLY A 349 4.22 1.55 -1.12
C GLY A 349 4.17 2.40 -2.38
N ASP A 350 4.98 3.45 -2.41
CA ASP A 350 5.09 4.38 -3.53
C ASP A 350 6.13 3.93 -4.58
N GLU A 351 6.63 2.70 -4.46
CA GLU A 351 7.67 2.17 -5.32
C GLU A 351 7.23 0.89 -6.02
N LEU A 352 7.83 0.64 -7.17
CA LEU A 352 7.78 -0.63 -7.88
C LEU A 352 9.08 -1.39 -7.65
N VAL A 353 8.97 -2.58 -7.13
CA VAL A 353 10.12 -3.48 -6.92
C VAL A 353 10.13 -4.54 -8.01
N VAL A 354 11.30 -4.73 -8.61
CA VAL A 354 11.56 -5.79 -9.58
C VAL A 354 12.57 -6.76 -8.98
N ALA A 355 12.20 -8.04 -8.92
CA ALA A 355 13.06 -9.11 -8.42
C ALA A 355 13.31 -10.15 -9.52
N ALA A 356 14.51 -10.75 -9.55
CA ALA A 356 14.88 -11.79 -10.49
C ALA A 356 15.59 -12.94 -9.79
N ASP A 357 15.48 -14.13 -10.37
CA ASP A 357 16.34 -15.26 -10.01
C ASP A 357 17.62 -15.21 -10.85
N LEU A 358 18.68 -14.71 -10.23
CA LEU A 358 19.99 -14.56 -10.88
C LEU A 358 20.64 -15.90 -11.23
N ALA A 359 20.15 -17.01 -10.69
CA ALA A 359 20.62 -18.34 -11.09
C ALA A 359 19.99 -18.79 -12.42
N ALA A 360 18.81 -18.27 -12.76
CA ALA A 360 18.07 -18.63 -13.96
C ALA A 360 18.36 -17.72 -15.16
N VAL A 361 19.02 -16.56 -14.98
CA VAL A 361 19.34 -15.65 -16.08
C VAL A 361 20.66 -16.00 -16.75
N PRO A 362 20.75 -15.90 -18.12
CA PRO A 362 21.94 -16.26 -18.87
C PRO A 362 23.17 -15.39 -18.56
N VAL A 363 22.93 -14.11 -18.28
CA VAL A 363 23.96 -13.12 -17.94
C VAL A 363 23.60 -12.52 -16.61
N ARG A 364 24.49 -12.69 -15.62
CA ARG A 364 24.28 -12.09 -14.30
C ARG A 364 24.63 -10.59 -14.36
N PRO A 365 23.73 -9.72 -13.95
CA PRO A 365 24.05 -8.32 -13.79
C PRO A 365 25.11 -8.13 -12.69
N GLU A 366 26.20 -7.43 -12.99
CA GLU A 366 27.32 -7.22 -12.06
C GLU A 366 26.92 -6.40 -10.81
N TRP A 367 25.87 -5.61 -10.92
CA TRP A 367 25.36 -4.75 -9.83
C TRP A 367 24.53 -5.49 -8.76
N ALA A 368 24.06 -6.71 -9.05
CA ALA A 368 23.21 -7.46 -8.13
C ALA A 368 24.00 -8.61 -7.48
N GLY A 369 24.20 -8.53 -6.17
CA GLY A 369 24.67 -9.66 -5.40
C GLY A 369 23.64 -10.79 -5.39
N PRO A 370 24.06 -12.07 -5.33
CA PRO A 370 23.14 -13.18 -5.16
C PRO A 370 22.44 -13.06 -3.80
N GLY A 371 21.12 -12.92 -3.82
CA GLY A 371 20.28 -13.14 -2.65
C GLY A 371 20.20 -14.62 -2.27
N PRO A 372 19.53 -14.96 -1.18
CA PRO A 372 19.26 -16.35 -0.85
C PRO A 372 18.61 -17.07 -2.03
N LEU A 373 19.11 -18.24 -2.38
CA LEU A 373 18.63 -19.06 -3.52
C LEU A 373 18.74 -18.39 -4.91
N GLY A 374 19.61 -17.38 -5.07
CA GLY A 374 19.74 -16.67 -6.34
C GLY A 374 18.71 -15.58 -6.59
N LEU A 375 17.69 -15.43 -5.75
CA LEU A 375 16.69 -14.37 -5.83
C LEU A 375 17.29 -13.04 -5.34
N ALA A 376 17.12 -11.98 -6.12
CA ALA A 376 17.57 -10.63 -5.74
C ALA A 376 16.58 -9.57 -6.22
N GLU A 377 16.48 -8.48 -5.47
CA GLU A 377 15.92 -7.24 -5.96
C GLU A 377 16.89 -6.62 -6.97
N VAL A 378 16.42 -6.44 -8.19
CA VAL A 378 17.27 -6.02 -9.30
C VAL A 378 17.02 -4.57 -9.71
N ALA A 379 15.84 -4.04 -9.46
CA ALA A 379 15.52 -2.63 -9.68
C ALA A 379 14.41 -2.17 -8.73
N ARG A 380 14.43 -0.87 -8.42
CA ARG A 380 13.42 -0.18 -7.66
C ARG A 380 13.15 1.18 -8.31
N HIS A 381 11.90 1.47 -8.58
CA HIS A 381 11.46 2.69 -9.23
C HIS A 381 10.34 3.35 -8.45
N ALA A 382 10.24 4.66 -8.49
CA ALA A 382 9.02 5.33 -8.04
C ALA A 382 7.83 4.89 -8.91
N LEU A 383 6.68 4.61 -8.29
CA LEU A 383 5.45 4.37 -9.03
C LEU A 383 5.11 5.59 -9.88
N SER A 384 4.62 5.35 -11.09
CA SER A 384 4.32 6.39 -12.05
C SER A 384 2.97 6.14 -12.73
N THR A 385 2.56 7.09 -13.56
CA THR A 385 1.28 7.07 -14.28
C THR A 385 1.47 6.72 -15.75
N PRO A 386 0.45 6.22 -16.44
CA PRO A 386 0.49 5.99 -17.88
C PRO A 386 0.94 7.23 -18.65
N GLY A 387 1.91 7.06 -19.53
CA GLY A 387 2.53 8.17 -20.28
C GLY A 387 3.84 8.69 -19.69
N SER A 388 4.17 8.33 -18.44
CA SER A 388 5.40 8.76 -17.75
C SER A 388 6.28 7.54 -17.41
N PRO A 389 7.01 6.99 -18.39
CA PRO A 389 7.88 5.83 -18.16
C PRO A 389 9.00 6.17 -17.18
N GLN A 390 9.36 5.20 -16.34
CA GLN A 390 10.48 5.32 -15.40
C GLN A 390 11.70 4.59 -15.99
N ILE A 391 12.60 5.36 -16.54
CA ILE A 391 13.80 4.87 -17.19
C ILE A 391 15.01 5.33 -16.39
N ASP A 392 15.68 4.39 -15.75
CA ASP A 392 16.96 4.64 -15.11
C ASP A 392 18.07 4.53 -16.17
N LEU A 393 18.81 5.60 -16.36
CA LEU A 393 19.90 5.66 -17.34
C LEU A 393 21.06 4.72 -16.98
N ALA A 394 21.23 4.41 -15.69
CA ALA A 394 22.23 3.44 -15.25
C ALA A 394 21.97 2.03 -15.80
N HIS A 395 20.73 1.72 -16.18
CA HIS A 395 20.36 0.46 -16.81
C HIS A 395 20.83 0.35 -18.28
N TYR A 396 21.36 1.43 -18.88
CA TYR A 396 21.78 1.49 -20.28
C TYR A 396 23.25 1.89 -20.43
N PRO A 397 24.20 1.14 -19.85
CA PRO A 397 25.62 1.45 -19.98
C PRO A 397 26.03 1.45 -21.46
N GLY A 398 26.80 2.44 -21.89
CA GLY A 398 27.26 2.59 -23.27
C GLY A 398 26.21 3.16 -24.24
N HIS A 399 25.05 3.56 -23.78
CA HIS A 399 24.16 4.41 -24.57
C HIS A 399 24.49 5.87 -24.29
N PRO A 400 24.74 6.70 -25.32
CA PRO A 400 24.99 8.11 -25.10
C PRO A 400 23.77 8.72 -24.39
N GLN A 401 24.05 9.35 -23.26
CA GLN A 401 23.06 10.16 -22.56
C GLN A 401 22.90 11.46 -23.39
N GLN A 402 21.76 11.60 -24.04
CA GLN A 402 21.36 12.86 -24.64
C GLN A 402 20.23 13.46 -23.81
N PRO A 403 20.54 14.34 -22.85
CA PRO A 403 19.55 14.94 -21.95
C PRO A 403 18.53 15.82 -22.67
N ASP A 404 18.87 16.28 -23.88
CA ASP A 404 18.11 17.27 -24.68
C ASP A 404 17.17 16.66 -25.72
N GLY A 405 17.07 15.31 -25.78
CA GLY A 405 16.24 14.65 -26.79
C GLY A 405 16.75 14.78 -28.23
N SER A 406 17.99 15.23 -28.43
CA SER A 406 18.60 15.34 -29.76
C SER A 406 18.67 13.96 -30.45
N PRO A 407 18.56 13.91 -31.80
CA PRO A 407 18.65 12.65 -32.51
C PRO A 407 20.02 11.99 -32.26
N ARG A 408 20.00 10.67 -32.13
CA ARG A 408 21.21 9.88 -31.99
C ARG A 408 22.16 10.21 -33.14
N PRO A 409 23.44 10.53 -32.88
CA PRO A 409 24.40 10.72 -33.97
C PRO A 409 24.45 9.42 -34.80
N PRO A 410 24.60 9.54 -36.12
CA PRO A 410 24.66 8.37 -36.98
C PRO A 410 25.83 7.46 -36.59
N ARG A 411 25.57 6.16 -36.54
CA ARG A 411 26.61 5.19 -36.21
C ARG A 411 27.56 5.08 -37.39
N ILE A 412 28.76 5.70 -37.28
CA ILE A 412 29.80 5.66 -38.32
C ILE A 412 30.32 4.22 -38.45
N LYS A 413 30.08 3.58 -39.60
CA LYS A 413 30.56 2.25 -39.93
C LYS A 413 31.08 2.27 -41.37
N ALA A 414 32.39 1.96 -41.56
CA ALA A 414 32.95 1.82 -42.87
C ALA A 414 32.27 0.69 -43.68
N ALA A 415 31.87 0.98 -44.89
CA ALA A 415 31.33 0.01 -45.84
C ALA A 415 32.39 -0.42 -46.92
N THR A 416 33.44 0.43 -47.10
CA THR A 416 34.52 0.20 -48.06
C THR A 416 35.88 0.31 -47.39
N GLU A 417 36.91 -0.26 -48.00
CA GLU A 417 38.28 -0.17 -47.54
C GLU A 417 38.80 1.31 -47.49
N ALA A 418 38.42 2.10 -48.47
CA ALA A 418 38.73 3.53 -48.49
C ALA A 418 38.08 4.30 -47.30
N GLU A 419 36.84 3.99 -46.96
CA GLU A 419 36.16 4.56 -45.78
C GLU A 419 36.84 4.11 -44.48
N ALA A 420 37.28 2.88 -44.41
CA ALA A 420 38.01 2.35 -43.26
C ALA A 420 39.37 3.04 -43.09
N ALA A 421 40.12 3.25 -44.18
CA ALA A 421 41.38 3.96 -44.17
C ALA A 421 41.21 5.42 -43.71
N PHE A 422 40.17 6.12 -44.16
CA PHE A 422 39.87 7.47 -43.70
C PHE A 422 39.52 7.53 -42.21
N LEU A 423 38.64 6.65 -41.76
CA LEU A 423 38.23 6.61 -40.34
C LEU A 423 39.36 6.16 -39.39
N ALA A 424 40.38 5.48 -39.92
CA ALA A 424 41.58 5.11 -39.18
C ALA A 424 42.52 6.30 -38.92
N ILE A 425 42.34 7.45 -39.60
CA ILE A 425 43.12 8.66 -39.37
C ILE A 425 42.92 9.13 -37.93
N GLY A 426 41.66 9.18 -37.43
CA GLY A 426 41.41 9.52 -36.04
C GLY A 426 40.00 10.09 -35.78
N ASP A 427 39.84 10.71 -34.61
CA ASP A 427 38.56 11.30 -34.17
C ASP A 427 38.23 12.59 -34.94
N GLY A 428 39.24 13.35 -35.39
CA GLY A 428 39.06 14.48 -36.28
C GLY A 428 38.46 14.10 -37.64
N ALA A 429 38.86 12.96 -38.19
CA ALA A 429 38.27 12.39 -39.40
C ALA A 429 36.80 12.01 -39.20
N ARG A 430 36.46 11.43 -38.06
CA ARG A 430 35.08 11.11 -37.69
C ARG A 430 34.22 12.35 -37.55
N ALA A 431 34.71 13.36 -36.83
CA ALA A 431 34.05 14.65 -36.67
C ALA A 431 33.81 15.33 -38.01
N TRP A 432 34.87 15.38 -38.86
CA TRP A 432 34.77 15.97 -40.18
C TRP A 432 33.71 15.31 -41.06
N LEU A 433 33.66 13.97 -41.08
CA LEU A 433 32.67 13.24 -41.87
C LEU A 433 31.23 13.54 -41.37
N THR A 434 31.03 13.61 -40.07
CA THR A 434 29.71 13.91 -39.48
C THR A 434 29.25 15.28 -39.86
N GLU A 435 30.09 16.29 -39.67
CA GLU A 435 29.77 17.69 -39.94
C GLU A 435 29.68 17.98 -41.46
N ALA A 436 30.58 17.40 -42.26
CA ALA A 436 30.51 17.52 -43.72
C ALA A 436 29.23 16.92 -44.31
N ALA A 437 28.80 15.79 -43.76
CA ALA A 437 27.54 15.14 -44.17
C ALA A 437 26.32 15.99 -43.75
N ALA A 438 26.32 16.53 -42.53
CA ALA A 438 25.26 17.41 -42.02
C ALA A 438 25.18 18.74 -42.81
N ALA A 439 26.33 19.29 -43.21
CA ALA A 439 26.43 20.50 -44.04
C ALA A 439 26.09 20.28 -45.52
N GLY A 440 25.84 19.04 -45.95
CA GLY A 440 25.56 18.72 -47.35
C GLY A 440 26.79 18.92 -48.28
N ALA A 441 28.00 18.71 -47.75
CA ALA A 441 29.22 18.83 -48.53
C ALA A 441 29.23 17.92 -49.77
N THR A 442 29.69 18.44 -50.90
CA THR A 442 29.77 17.67 -52.14
C THR A 442 31.08 16.91 -52.25
N ARG A 443 31.09 15.83 -53.02
CA ARG A 443 32.32 15.05 -53.31
C ARG A 443 33.04 14.49 -52.08
N VAL A 444 32.26 14.18 -51.01
CA VAL A 444 32.79 13.71 -49.71
C VAL A 444 33.77 12.56 -49.87
N ARG A 445 33.46 11.52 -50.67
CA ARG A 445 34.37 10.39 -50.90
C ARG A 445 35.69 10.78 -51.54
N ALA A 446 35.69 11.72 -52.49
CA ALA A 446 36.93 12.20 -53.10
C ALA A 446 37.81 12.94 -52.08
N LYS A 447 37.19 13.77 -51.23
CA LYS A 447 37.87 14.49 -50.15
C LYS A 447 38.41 13.56 -49.07
N MET A 448 37.69 12.47 -48.78
CA MET A 448 38.18 11.41 -47.88
C MET A 448 39.44 10.73 -48.45
N ALA A 449 39.46 10.41 -49.75
CA ALA A 449 40.65 9.85 -50.42
C ALA A 449 41.84 10.82 -50.38
N GLU A 450 41.61 12.11 -50.70
CA GLU A 450 42.62 13.16 -50.58
C GLU A 450 43.17 13.29 -49.15
N ALA A 451 42.32 13.18 -48.13
CA ALA A 451 42.76 13.22 -46.74
C ALA A 451 43.65 12.02 -46.38
N VAL A 452 43.34 10.83 -46.89
CA VAL A 452 44.18 9.63 -46.69
C VAL A 452 45.54 9.79 -47.37
N GLU A 453 45.58 10.33 -48.60
CA GLU A 453 46.83 10.61 -49.30
C GLU A 453 47.64 11.68 -48.54
N LEU A 454 46.99 12.74 -48.07
CA LEU A 454 47.63 13.78 -47.28
C LEU A 454 48.17 13.24 -45.94
N ALA A 455 47.45 12.32 -45.30
CA ALA A 455 47.91 11.70 -44.07
C ALA A 455 49.16 10.83 -44.26
N ALA A 456 49.32 10.21 -45.42
CA ALA A 456 50.54 9.48 -45.81
C ALA A 456 51.74 10.45 -46.00
N LEU A 457 51.53 11.67 -46.47
CA LEU A 457 52.56 12.66 -46.71
C LEU A 457 52.90 13.52 -45.47
N ALA A 458 51.91 14.03 -44.78
CA ALA A 458 52.04 14.96 -43.66
C ALA A 458 51.99 14.32 -42.27
N GLY A 459 51.66 13.06 -42.20
CA GLY A 459 51.47 12.31 -40.95
C GLY A 459 50.02 12.32 -40.45
N THR A 460 49.58 11.19 -39.95
CA THR A 460 48.19 10.94 -39.52
C THR A 460 47.72 11.93 -38.46
N ALA A 461 48.55 12.19 -37.45
CA ALA A 461 48.18 13.10 -36.35
C ALA A 461 47.96 14.56 -36.78
N ALA A 462 48.77 15.03 -37.76
CA ALA A 462 48.62 16.40 -38.28
C ALA A 462 47.35 16.54 -39.10
N VAL A 463 47.03 15.55 -39.92
CA VAL A 463 45.83 15.57 -40.75
C VAL A 463 44.56 15.35 -39.90
N ASP A 464 44.61 14.51 -38.85
CA ASP A 464 43.49 14.38 -37.92
C ASP A 464 43.17 15.70 -37.20
N ALA A 465 44.20 16.41 -36.72
CA ALA A 465 44.02 17.74 -36.11
C ALA A 465 43.45 18.75 -37.10
N ALA A 466 43.90 18.70 -38.36
CA ALA A 466 43.38 19.58 -39.42
C ALA A 466 41.94 19.28 -39.80
N LEU A 467 41.55 17.99 -39.86
CA LEU A 467 40.18 17.55 -40.08
C LEU A 467 39.27 17.97 -38.93
N GLY A 468 39.72 17.82 -37.69
CA GLY A 468 38.99 18.33 -36.52
C GLY A 468 38.78 19.85 -36.56
N THR A 469 39.80 20.61 -36.96
CA THR A 469 39.72 22.06 -37.13
C THR A 469 38.76 22.43 -38.27
N ALA A 470 38.81 21.70 -39.39
CA ALA A 470 37.90 21.90 -40.52
C ALA A 470 36.43 21.62 -40.13
N ALA A 471 36.19 20.60 -39.34
CA ALA A 471 34.87 20.28 -38.81
C ALA A 471 34.32 21.40 -37.96
N LEU A 472 35.10 21.88 -36.99
CA LEU A 472 34.71 22.97 -36.08
C LEU A 472 34.48 24.30 -36.82
N ALA A 473 35.26 24.57 -37.88
CA ALA A 473 35.17 25.79 -38.67
C ALA A 473 34.15 25.71 -39.83
N GLY A 474 33.46 24.55 -40.02
CA GLY A 474 32.54 24.35 -41.15
C GLY A 474 33.23 24.43 -42.54
N ARG A 475 34.50 24.06 -42.62
CA ARG A 475 35.33 24.16 -43.84
C ARG A 475 35.40 22.81 -44.55
N PHE A 476 34.58 22.67 -45.60
CA PHE A 476 34.43 21.43 -46.35
C PHE A 476 34.67 21.63 -47.86
N GLY A 477 35.25 22.74 -48.25
CA GLY A 477 35.58 23.05 -49.63
C GLY A 477 36.75 22.22 -50.17
N ASP A 478 36.92 22.24 -51.51
CA ASP A 478 38.09 21.64 -52.15
C ASP A 478 39.36 22.48 -51.79
N GLY A 479 40.42 21.80 -51.31
CA GLY A 479 41.66 22.43 -50.87
C GLY A 479 41.64 22.99 -49.42
N ASP A 480 40.51 23.02 -48.71
CA ASP A 480 40.45 23.54 -47.35
C ASP A 480 41.36 22.72 -46.40
N LEU A 481 41.36 21.38 -46.51
CA LEU A 481 42.21 20.54 -45.70
C LEU A 481 43.72 20.81 -45.90
N LEU A 482 44.13 20.93 -47.13
CA LEU A 482 45.51 21.24 -47.44
C LEU A 482 45.94 22.62 -46.88
N SER A 483 45.05 23.59 -47.00
CA SER A 483 45.26 24.94 -46.45
C SER A 483 45.39 24.93 -44.92
N ILE A 484 44.50 24.23 -44.23
CA ILE A 484 44.53 24.14 -42.77
C ILE A 484 45.77 23.38 -42.30
N THR A 485 46.12 22.27 -42.96
CA THR A 485 47.33 21.50 -42.64
C THR A 485 48.58 22.35 -42.83
N GLY A 486 48.66 23.08 -43.92
CA GLY A 486 49.78 23.99 -44.18
C GLY A 486 49.88 25.14 -43.18
N TYR A 487 48.73 25.72 -42.78
CA TYR A 487 48.67 26.75 -41.74
C TYR A 487 49.16 26.25 -40.40
N GLN A 488 48.67 25.04 -39.98
CA GLN A 488 49.09 24.43 -38.73
C GLN A 488 50.57 24.04 -38.73
N ALA A 489 51.13 23.61 -39.84
CA ALA A 489 52.55 23.33 -40.00
C ALA A 489 53.38 24.62 -39.92
N ALA A 490 52.92 25.69 -40.51
CA ALA A 490 53.58 27.00 -40.45
C ALA A 490 53.53 27.64 -39.05
N GLY A 491 52.45 27.44 -38.31
CA GLY A 491 52.32 27.93 -36.94
C GLY A 491 53.16 27.17 -35.87
N ARG A 492 53.72 26.02 -36.26
CA ARG A 492 54.72 25.29 -35.44
C ARG A 492 56.17 25.75 -35.66
N ALA A 493 56.41 26.49 -36.71
CA ALA A 493 57.67 27.16 -36.86
C ALA A 493 57.67 28.42 -35.97
N ASP A 494 58.53 28.40 -34.95
CA ASP A 494 58.77 29.54 -34.05
C ASP A 494 59.32 30.72 -34.88
N ARG A 495 58.45 31.40 -35.63
CA ARG A 495 58.79 32.65 -36.26
C ARG A 495 58.55 33.74 -35.22
N PRO A 496 59.63 34.46 -34.84
CA PRO A 496 59.45 35.66 -34.05
C PRO A 496 58.46 36.56 -34.77
N VAL A 497 57.38 36.92 -34.12
CA VAL A 497 56.46 37.93 -34.65
C VAL A 497 57.26 39.21 -34.70
N THR A 498 57.62 39.61 -35.90
CA THR A 498 58.22 40.93 -36.10
C THR A 498 57.09 41.95 -35.98
N ILE A 499 56.99 42.53 -34.79
CA ILE A 499 56.07 43.65 -34.56
C ILE A 499 56.65 44.79 -35.31
N ALA A 500 55.92 45.31 -36.30
CA ALA A 500 56.34 46.54 -36.99
C ALA A 500 56.38 47.67 -35.96
N ASP A 501 57.56 48.29 -35.83
CA ASP A 501 57.73 49.44 -34.97
C ASP A 501 57.02 50.66 -35.65
N GLU A 502 55.94 51.11 -34.98
CA GLU A 502 55.15 52.25 -35.49
C GLU A 502 55.96 53.50 -35.67
N ALA A 503 57.11 53.65 -34.98
CA ALA A 503 58.05 54.81 -35.13
C ALA A 503 58.69 54.89 -36.51
N TYR A 504 58.72 53.76 -37.25
CA TYR A 504 59.30 53.70 -38.61
C TYR A 504 58.25 53.41 -39.70
N SER A 505 56.96 53.45 -39.35
CA SER A 505 55.90 53.25 -40.34
C SER A 505 55.52 54.56 -41.04
N ALA A 506 55.49 54.56 -42.38
CA ALA A 506 54.99 55.68 -43.16
C ALA A 506 53.43 55.80 -43.09
N GLN A 507 52.78 54.90 -42.49
CA GLN A 507 51.29 54.92 -42.23
C GLN A 507 51.01 55.04 -40.75
N PRO A 508 49.98 55.80 -40.35
CA PRO A 508 49.57 55.84 -38.95
C PRO A 508 49.22 54.44 -38.50
N GLY A 509 49.77 54.01 -37.34
CA GLY A 509 49.52 52.74 -36.78
C GLY A 509 48.06 52.61 -36.33
N THR A 510 47.67 51.42 -36.00
CA THR A 510 46.30 51.09 -35.59
C THR A 510 45.95 51.53 -34.14
N SER A 511 46.86 52.20 -33.44
CA SER A 511 46.67 52.72 -32.08
C SER A 511 45.47 53.69 -31.96
N ALA A 512 45.19 54.45 -33.05
CA ALA A 512 44.01 55.32 -33.12
C ALA A 512 42.68 54.55 -33.13
N TRP A 513 42.70 53.25 -33.40
CA TRP A 513 41.54 52.40 -33.45
C TRP A 513 41.37 51.60 -32.17
N ALA A 514 42.24 51.68 -31.16
CA ALA A 514 42.21 50.94 -29.92
C ALA A 514 40.96 51.20 -29.08
N GLY A 515 40.26 52.30 -29.31
CA GLY A 515 38.99 52.64 -28.64
C GLY A 515 37.74 52.41 -29.50
N PHE A 516 37.90 51.90 -30.76
CA PHE A 516 36.75 51.70 -31.64
C PHE A 516 35.95 50.47 -31.20
N GLY A 517 34.74 50.72 -30.77
CA GLY A 517 33.83 49.64 -30.27
C GLY A 517 33.78 49.47 -28.76
N THR A 518 34.54 50.26 -27.98
CA THR A 518 34.36 50.32 -26.54
C THR A 518 33.20 51.27 -26.18
N VAL A 519 32.08 50.74 -25.75
CA VAL A 519 30.99 51.53 -25.16
C VAL A 519 31.49 52.05 -23.81
N PRO A 520 31.37 53.36 -23.50
CA PRO A 520 31.74 53.86 -22.17
C PRO A 520 30.90 53.18 -21.15
N GLY A 521 31.53 52.40 -20.25
CA GLY A 521 30.85 51.77 -19.17
C GLY A 521 30.30 52.79 -18.20
N THR A 522 29.03 52.72 -17.91
CA THR A 522 28.43 53.30 -16.71
C THR A 522 29.04 52.56 -15.51
N ALA A 523 29.89 53.26 -14.79
CA ALA A 523 30.39 52.83 -13.48
C ALA A 523 29.23 52.78 -12.44
N PRO A 524 29.33 51.98 -11.36
CA PRO A 524 28.28 51.62 -10.44
C PRO A 524 27.69 52.76 -9.62
#